data_5d009fefb1d979f6097ed3f5c40d1105
#
_entry.id   5d009fefb1d979f6097ed3f5c40d1105
#
_cell.length_a   1.000
_cell.length_b   1.000
_cell.length_c   1.000
_cell.angle_alpha   90.00
_cell.angle_beta   90.00
_cell.angle_gamma   90.00
#
_symmetry.space_group_name_H-M   'P 1'
#
loop_
_entity.id
_entity.type
_entity.pdbx_description
1 polymer ?
#
loop_
_entity_poly.entity_id
_entity_poly.type
_entity_poly.pdbx_seq_one_letter_code
_entity_poly.pdbx_strand_id
1 'polypeptide(L)'
;MPTCVSCGRELQPGGHPDNICPECRAKAFVQAQQEAKANRPSLIKLMPVTSTIIGANVLVFLGMTLSGVSPTAPQISDLVKWGANTGAQTLASQPWRIWTSNYVHIGIVHILLNMWCLWSLGALAERVFDRWTYFLTYTFCGIAGSLASLGLHPNRFGAGASGAIFGLAGALISAFYLGHLPVPTRAMKSTLRSLVLFAAYNLFFGAVVPAIDNSAHIGGLVCGLVLGAVLARHLTSPPDERNSWRQRVFMVSGIVLLAVFFLIRRYVVHV
;
A
#
# COMPACT_ATOMS: atom_id res chain seq x y z
N MET A 1 41.42 39.74 22.36
CA MET A 1 40.37 38.78 22.72
C MET A 1 39.77 38.18 21.44
N PRO A 2 39.40 36.89 21.40
CA PRO A 2 38.74 36.34 20.24
C PRO A 2 37.37 37.01 20.04
N THR A 3 36.98 37.25 18.79
CA THR A 3 35.69 37.87 18.44
C THR A 3 34.80 36.87 17.69
N CYS A 4 33.49 36.98 17.86
CA CYS A 4 32.52 36.17 17.14
C CYS A 4 32.59 36.43 15.64
N VAL A 5 32.85 35.42 14.82
CA VAL A 5 32.99 35.56 13.36
C VAL A 5 31.68 35.97 12.67
N SER A 6 30.54 35.84 13.35
CA SER A 6 29.22 36.16 12.79
C SER A 6 28.73 37.59 13.15
N CYS A 7 29.03 38.11 14.35
CA CYS A 7 28.53 39.42 14.79
C CYS A 7 29.58 40.35 15.38
N GLY A 8 30.87 39.97 15.41
CA GLY A 8 31.97 40.79 15.91
C GLY A 8 32.06 40.95 17.42
N ARG A 9 31.12 40.39 18.24
CA ARG A 9 31.14 40.50 19.70
C ARG A 9 32.35 39.81 20.29
N GLU A 10 32.99 40.41 21.30
CA GLU A 10 34.07 39.77 22.04
C GLU A 10 33.58 38.48 22.73
N LEU A 11 34.42 37.44 22.68
CA LEU A 11 34.18 36.16 23.30
C LEU A 11 35.06 35.99 24.55
N GLN A 12 34.56 35.31 25.54
CA GLN A 12 35.36 35.01 26.72
C GLN A 12 36.56 34.09 26.39
N PRO A 13 37.71 34.28 27.02
CA PRO A 13 38.85 33.39 26.87
C PRO A 13 38.48 31.93 27.20
N GLY A 14 38.74 31.01 26.29
CA GLY A 14 38.30 29.60 26.40
C GLY A 14 36.94 29.32 25.74
N GLY A 15 36.38 30.30 25.05
CA GLY A 15 35.13 30.16 24.32
C GLY A 15 35.17 29.17 23.16
N HIS A 16 34.03 28.87 22.62
CA HIS A 16 33.71 27.78 21.69
C HIS A 16 34.71 27.58 20.53
N PRO A 17 35.00 26.33 20.14
CA PRO A 17 36.05 26.01 19.17
C PRO A 17 35.84 26.63 17.75
N ASP A 18 34.62 27.07 17.45
CA ASP A 18 34.22 27.68 16.18
C ASP A 18 34.12 29.20 16.21
N ASN A 19 34.54 29.88 17.29
CA ASN A 19 34.49 31.34 17.46
C ASN A 19 33.10 31.94 17.16
N ILE A 20 32.00 31.25 17.47
CA ILE A 20 30.64 31.77 17.31
C ILE A 20 30.01 31.93 18.70
N CYS A 21 29.47 33.14 18.99
CA CYS A 21 28.79 33.39 20.25
C CYS A 21 27.47 32.56 20.38
N PRO A 22 27.00 32.30 21.62
CA PRO A 22 25.79 31.51 21.84
C PRO A 22 24.55 32.05 21.11
N GLU A 23 24.38 33.34 21.04
CA GLU A 23 23.23 33.96 20.35
C GLU A 23 23.29 33.76 18.82
N CYS A 24 24.46 33.92 18.19
CA CYS A 24 24.60 33.65 16.76
C CYS A 24 24.43 32.15 16.45
N ARG A 25 24.91 31.28 17.32
CA ARG A 25 24.67 29.82 17.20
C ARG A 25 23.19 29.48 17.33
N ALA A 26 22.47 30.05 18.28
CA ALA A 26 21.05 29.89 18.42
C ALA A 26 20.26 30.38 17.18
N LYS A 27 20.64 31.57 16.65
CA LYS A 27 20.03 32.09 15.40
C LYS A 27 20.30 31.19 14.21
N ALA A 28 21.55 30.75 14.02
CA ALA A 28 21.91 29.83 12.93
C ALA A 28 21.16 28.48 13.05
N PHE A 29 20.99 27.95 14.27
CA PHE A 29 20.22 26.72 14.52
C PHE A 29 18.74 26.90 14.16
N VAL A 30 18.10 28.02 14.57
CA VAL A 30 16.71 28.30 14.23
C VAL A 30 16.54 28.48 12.72
N GLN A 31 17.46 29.20 12.08
CA GLN A 31 17.45 29.38 10.64
C GLN A 31 17.61 28.08 9.88
N ALA A 32 18.56 27.22 10.29
CA ALA A 32 18.75 25.88 9.70
C ALA A 32 17.50 25.01 9.86
N GLN A 33 16.81 25.09 11.00
CA GLN A 33 15.54 24.39 11.20
C GLN A 33 14.43 24.93 10.28
N GLN A 34 14.34 26.24 10.09
CA GLN A 34 13.37 26.86 9.19
C GLN A 34 13.63 26.49 7.72
N GLU A 35 14.89 26.52 7.29
CA GLU A 35 15.30 26.09 5.95
C GLU A 35 15.04 24.59 5.72
N ALA A 36 15.35 23.73 6.70
CA ALA A 36 15.04 22.31 6.64
C ALA A 36 13.53 22.05 6.56
N LYS A 37 12.71 22.85 7.27
CA LYS A 37 11.25 22.78 7.20
C LYS A 37 10.71 23.28 5.86
N ALA A 38 11.25 24.39 5.33
CA ALA A 38 10.88 24.95 4.04
C ALA A 38 11.24 24.02 2.85
N ASN A 39 12.40 23.36 2.95
CA ASN A 39 12.92 22.45 1.92
C ASN A 39 12.42 21.01 2.09
N ARG A 40 11.52 20.73 3.04
CA ARG A 40 10.99 19.37 3.25
C ARG A 40 10.20 18.94 2.02
N PRO A 41 10.57 17.81 1.38
CA PRO A 41 9.85 17.36 0.20
C PRO A 41 8.39 17.05 0.56
N SER A 42 7.47 17.36 -0.35
CA SER A 42 6.05 17.04 -0.17
C SER A 42 5.85 15.54 -0.02
N LEU A 43 4.78 15.14 0.67
CA LEU A 43 4.43 13.72 0.86
C LEU A 43 4.28 12.98 -0.47
N ILE A 44 3.76 13.65 -1.50
CA ILE A 44 3.65 13.12 -2.86
C ILE A 44 5.03 12.78 -3.44
N LYS A 45 6.06 13.60 -3.15
CA LYS A 45 7.44 13.30 -3.60
C LYS A 45 8.08 12.16 -2.81
N LEU A 46 7.74 12.00 -1.53
CA LEU A 46 8.27 10.95 -0.65
C LEU A 46 7.57 9.61 -0.87
N MET A 47 6.28 9.62 -1.19
CA MET A 47 5.42 8.44 -1.30
C MET A 47 4.53 8.53 -2.56
N PRO A 48 5.13 8.55 -3.76
CA PRO A 48 4.40 8.83 -5.00
C PRO A 48 3.35 7.78 -5.34
N VAL A 49 3.66 6.49 -5.21
CA VAL A 49 2.72 5.40 -5.53
C VAL A 49 1.59 5.35 -4.52
N THR A 50 1.91 5.42 -3.23
CA THR A 50 0.92 5.45 -2.14
C THR A 50 -0.04 6.63 -2.29
N SER A 51 0.50 7.84 -2.52
CA SER A 51 -0.32 9.04 -2.70
C SER A 51 -1.21 8.95 -3.94
N THR A 52 -0.73 8.36 -5.03
CA THR A 52 -1.51 8.14 -6.25
C THR A 52 -2.66 7.16 -6.01
N ILE A 53 -2.40 6.03 -5.35
CA ILE A 53 -3.42 5.03 -5.07
C ILE A 53 -4.47 5.59 -4.09
N ILE A 54 -4.04 6.28 -3.02
CA ILE A 54 -4.97 6.94 -2.08
C ILE A 54 -5.80 7.98 -2.83
N GLY A 55 -5.16 8.83 -3.64
CA GLY A 55 -5.86 9.82 -4.46
C GLY A 55 -6.92 9.21 -5.37
N ALA A 56 -6.60 8.11 -6.06
CA ALA A 56 -7.55 7.40 -6.91
C ALA A 56 -8.76 6.87 -6.11
N ASN A 57 -8.51 6.25 -4.95
CA ASN A 57 -9.59 5.76 -4.08
C ASN A 57 -10.48 6.89 -3.57
N VAL A 58 -9.88 8.00 -3.12
CA VAL A 58 -10.61 9.19 -2.66
C VAL A 58 -11.42 9.81 -3.79
N LEU A 59 -10.85 9.94 -5.00
CA LEU A 59 -11.56 10.49 -6.15
C LEU A 59 -12.77 9.64 -6.55
N VAL A 60 -12.63 8.30 -6.56
CA VAL A 60 -13.76 7.39 -6.81
C VAL A 60 -14.83 7.57 -5.74
N PHE A 61 -14.46 7.61 -4.46
CA PHE A 61 -15.42 7.78 -3.35
C PHE A 61 -16.14 9.13 -3.41
N LEU A 62 -15.43 10.21 -3.72
CA LEU A 62 -16.03 11.53 -3.94
C LEU A 62 -16.98 11.53 -5.15
N GLY A 63 -16.58 10.90 -6.27
CA GLY A 63 -17.45 10.73 -7.44
C GLY A 63 -18.73 9.98 -7.09
N MET A 64 -18.65 8.88 -6.32
CA MET A 64 -19.81 8.15 -5.81
C MET A 64 -20.74 9.07 -5.00
N THR A 65 -20.18 9.80 -4.03
CA THR A 65 -20.95 10.68 -3.16
C THR A 65 -21.62 11.83 -3.93
N LEU A 66 -20.88 12.47 -4.85
CA LEU A 66 -21.39 13.55 -5.69
C LEU A 66 -22.46 13.08 -6.68
N SER A 67 -22.45 11.79 -7.06
CA SER A 67 -23.52 11.17 -7.87
C SER A 67 -24.75 10.75 -7.06
N GLY A 68 -24.80 11.05 -5.76
CA GLY A 68 -25.96 10.78 -4.90
C GLY A 68 -25.86 9.47 -4.11
N VAL A 69 -24.73 8.74 -4.17
CA VAL A 69 -24.52 7.56 -3.32
C VAL A 69 -24.29 7.98 -1.88
N SER A 70 -25.03 7.41 -0.94
CA SER A 70 -24.87 7.73 0.49
C SER A 70 -23.45 7.41 0.98
N PRO A 71 -22.74 8.38 1.59
CA PRO A 71 -21.41 8.15 2.10
C PRO A 71 -21.35 7.30 3.38
N THR A 72 -22.47 7.10 4.06
CA THR A 72 -22.55 6.35 5.34
C THR A 72 -23.26 5.01 5.20
N ALA A 73 -24.25 4.92 4.31
CA ALA A 73 -25.06 3.71 4.10
C ALA A 73 -25.38 3.53 2.61
N PRO A 74 -24.37 3.27 1.74
CA PRO A 74 -24.59 3.06 0.31
C PRO A 74 -25.40 1.80 0.06
N GLN A 75 -26.28 1.85 -0.95
CA GLN A 75 -26.99 0.66 -1.39
C GLN A 75 -26.08 -0.24 -2.24
N ILE A 76 -26.28 -1.54 -2.18
CA ILE A 76 -25.50 -2.51 -2.97
C ILE A 76 -25.62 -2.22 -4.47
N SER A 77 -26.82 -1.85 -4.95
CA SER A 77 -27.05 -1.47 -6.34
C SER A 77 -26.16 -0.32 -6.81
N ASP A 78 -25.91 0.65 -5.95
CA ASP A 78 -25.04 1.79 -6.28
C ASP A 78 -23.58 1.38 -6.31
N LEU A 79 -23.13 0.55 -5.37
CA LEU A 79 -21.77 -0.01 -5.39
C LEU A 79 -21.53 -0.83 -6.66
N VAL A 80 -22.52 -1.61 -7.09
CA VAL A 80 -22.45 -2.40 -8.33
C VAL A 80 -22.39 -1.51 -9.56
N LYS A 81 -23.16 -0.42 -9.62
CA LYS A 81 -23.07 0.58 -10.72
C LYS A 81 -21.66 1.18 -10.82
N TRP A 82 -21.01 1.41 -9.69
CA TRP A 82 -19.66 1.97 -9.60
C TRP A 82 -18.53 0.94 -9.78
N GLY A 83 -18.84 -0.33 -10.01
CA GLY A 83 -17.85 -1.33 -10.37
C GLY A 83 -17.46 -2.28 -9.25
N ALA A 84 -18.29 -2.43 -8.20
CA ALA A 84 -18.11 -3.49 -7.22
C ALA A 84 -18.15 -4.87 -7.89
N ASN A 85 -17.38 -5.82 -7.36
CA ASN A 85 -17.27 -7.17 -7.86
C ASN A 85 -18.51 -8.00 -7.50
N THR A 86 -19.11 -8.68 -8.48
CA THR A 86 -20.25 -9.58 -8.28
C THR A 86 -20.10 -10.78 -9.20
N GLY A 87 -20.38 -11.98 -8.71
CA GLY A 87 -20.24 -13.19 -9.54
C GLY A 87 -21.06 -13.12 -10.83
N ALA A 88 -22.34 -12.75 -10.72
CA ALA A 88 -23.24 -12.69 -11.87
C ALA A 88 -22.75 -11.78 -13.00
N GLN A 89 -22.27 -10.59 -12.70
CA GLN A 89 -21.85 -9.62 -13.73
C GLN A 89 -20.37 -9.83 -14.13
N THR A 90 -19.50 -10.05 -13.16
CA THR A 90 -18.06 -10.17 -13.39
C THR A 90 -17.73 -11.38 -14.24
N LEU A 91 -18.34 -12.53 -13.93
CA LEU A 91 -18.09 -13.79 -14.64
C LEU A 91 -18.84 -13.88 -15.97
N ALA A 92 -19.97 -13.19 -16.13
CA ALA A 92 -20.71 -13.19 -17.38
C ALA A 92 -20.06 -12.30 -18.46
N SER A 93 -19.99 -10.99 -18.21
CA SER A 93 -19.64 -10.01 -19.25
C SER A 93 -18.77 -8.83 -18.79
N GLN A 94 -18.51 -8.67 -17.48
CA GLN A 94 -17.84 -7.49 -16.95
C GLN A 94 -16.59 -7.85 -16.13
N PRO A 95 -15.58 -8.53 -16.72
CA PRO A 95 -14.39 -9.00 -16.01
C PRO A 95 -13.54 -7.87 -15.41
N TRP A 96 -13.67 -6.65 -15.92
CA TRP A 96 -12.98 -5.48 -15.39
C TRP A 96 -13.31 -5.17 -13.92
N ARG A 97 -14.45 -5.70 -13.39
CA ARG A 97 -14.85 -5.54 -11.99
C ARG A 97 -13.87 -6.16 -11.00
N ILE A 98 -13.10 -7.17 -11.39
CA ILE A 98 -12.05 -7.74 -10.53
C ILE A 98 -10.98 -6.70 -10.17
N TRP A 99 -10.82 -5.66 -10.98
CA TRP A 99 -9.88 -4.57 -10.76
C TRP A 99 -10.57 -3.34 -10.16
N THR A 100 -11.70 -2.89 -10.72
CA THR A 100 -12.37 -1.65 -10.28
C THR A 100 -12.95 -1.75 -8.89
N SER A 101 -13.36 -2.93 -8.45
CA SER A 101 -13.87 -3.17 -7.09
C SER A 101 -12.86 -2.78 -5.99
N ASN A 102 -11.57 -2.79 -6.29
CA ASN A 102 -10.54 -2.37 -5.35
C ASN A 102 -10.54 -0.86 -5.06
N TYR A 103 -11.27 -0.07 -5.85
CA TYR A 103 -11.40 1.39 -5.69
C TYR A 103 -12.78 1.80 -5.18
N VAL A 104 -13.77 0.92 -5.19
CA VAL A 104 -15.13 1.16 -4.67
C VAL A 104 -15.15 0.89 -3.16
N HIS A 105 -15.75 1.79 -2.35
CA HIS A 105 -15.77 1.63 -0.89
C HIS A 105 -17.19 1.70 -0.31
N ILE A 106 -17.44 0.85 0.69
CA ILE A 106 -18.72 0.71 1.39
C ILE A 106 -18.78 1.74 2.54
N GLY A 107 -18.93 3.03 2.18
CA GLY A 107 -19.07 4.13 3.12
C GLY A 107 -17.76 4.67 3.68
N ILE A 108 -17.92 5.80 4.42
CA ILE A 108 -16.79 6.65 4.86
C ILE A 108 -15.85 5.93 5.83
N VAL A 109 -16.38 5.13 6.77
CA VAL A 109 -15.53 4.42 7.74
C VAL A 109 -14.63 3.40 7.03
N HIS A 110 -15.19 2.70 6.04
CA HIS A 110 -14.45 1.69 5.27
C HIS A 110 -13.30 2.31 4.48
N ILE A 111 -13.55 3.42 3.77
CA ILE A 111 -12.46 4.08 3.04
C ILE A 111 -11.41 4.67 3.98
N LEU A 112 -11.79 5.29 5.09
CA LEU A 112 -10.84 5.86 6.05
C LEU A 112 -9.91 4.79 6.63
N LEU A 113 -10.44 3.64 7.03
CA LEU A 113 -9.65 2.53 7.56
C LEU A 113 -8.70 1.95 6.48
N ASN A 114 -9.19 1.77 5.25
CA ASN A 114 -8.35 1.30 4.15
C ASN A 114 -7.22 2.29 3.83
N MET A 115 -7.53 3.58 3.74
CA MET A 115 -6.52 4.60 3.43
C MET A 115 -5.50 4.76 4.56
N TRP A 116 -5.90 4.61 5.82
CA TRP A 116 -4.97 4.59 6.94
C TRP A 116 -4.02 3.39 6.90
N CYS A 117 -4.54 2.20 6.65
CA CYS A 117 -3.72 1.00 6.48
C CYS A 117 -2.77 1.15 5.26
N LEU A 118 -3.30 1.63 4.13
CA LEU A 118 -2.51 1.85 2.92
C LEU A 118 -1.43 2.90 3.12
N TRP A 119 -1.71 3.98 3.85
CA TRP A 119 -0.71 4.98 4.22
C TRP A 119 0.44 4.35 5.00
N SER A 120 0.13 3.57 6.02
CA SER A 120 1.12 2.96 6.92
C SER A 120 1.97 1.89 6.20
N LEU A 121 1.33 0.96 5.48
CA LEU A 121 2.02 -0.10 4.74
C LEU A 121 2.70 0.44 3.48
N GLY A 122 2.08 1.40 2.83
CA GLY A 122 2.61 2.05 1.64
C GLY A 122 3.90 2.81 1.92
N ALA A 123 3.99 3.53 3.05
CA ALA A 123 5.22 4.18 3.49
C ALA A 123 6.39 3.19 3.63
N LEU A 124 6.11 1.96 4.03
CA LEU A 124 7.11 0.90 4.11
C LEU A 124 7.42 0.33 2.72
N ALA A 125 6.40 0.12 1.90
CA ALA A 125 6.54 -0.42 0.54
C ALA A 125 7.36 0.50 -0.38
N GLU A 126 7.18 1.82 -0.29
CA GLU A 126 7.98 2.82 -1.03
C GLU A 126 9.49 2.74 -0.71
N ARG A 127 9.86 2.19 0.43
CA ARG A 127 11.26 2.02 0.85
C ARG A 127 11.84 0.67 0.45
N VAL A 128 10.99 -0.34 0.26
CA VAL A 128 11.39 -1.73 -0.02
C VAL A 128 11.34 -2.03 -1.51
N PHE A 129 10.33 -1.54 -2.18
CA PHE A 129 10.07 -1.81 -3.59
C PHE A 129 10.29 -0.55 -4.44
N ASP A 130 10.75 -0.73 -5.67
CA ASP A 130 10.65 0.33 -6.67
C ASP A 130 9.17 0.60 -7.03
N ARG A 131 8.91 1.76 -7.65
CA ARG A 131 7.55 2.25 -7.95
C ARG A 131 6.69 1.24 -8.71
N TRP A 132 7.28 0.60 -9.73
CA TRP A 132 6.56 -0.36 -10.55
C TRP A 132 6.32 -1.69 -9.82
N THR A 133 7.31 -2.18 -9.07
CA THR A 133 7.15 -3.37 -8.24
C THR A 133 6.05 -3.17 -7.21
N TYR A 134 6.02 -2.03 -6.52
CA TYR A 134 4.97 -1.70 -5.56
C TYR A 134 3.59 -1.65 -6.23
N PHE A 135 3.44 -0.82 -7.29
CA PHE A 135 2.16 -0.61 -7.97
C PHE A 135 1.59 -1.92 -8.53
N LEU A 136 2.43 -2.72 -9.20
CA LEU A 136 2.02 -4.00 -9.77
C LEU A 136 1.68 -5.00 -8.67
N THR A 137 2.46 -5.09 -7.59
CA THR A 137 2.15 -5.97 -6.45
C THR A 137 0.78 -5.63 -5.85
N TYR A 138 0.52 -4.35 -5.58
CA TYR A 138 -0.77 -3.89 -5.09
C TYR A 138 -1.92 -4.31 -6.03
N THR A 139 -1.78 -4.04 -7.32
CA THR A 139 -2.79 -4.33 -8.34
C THR A 139 -3.06 -5.82 -8.48
N PHE A 140 -2.02 -6.63 -8.62
CA PHE A 140 -2.15 -8.08 -8.80
C PHE A 140 -2.72 -8.77 -7.56
N CYS A 141 -2.32 -8.33 -6.37
CA CYS A 141 -2.89 -8.85 -5.12
C CYS A 141 -4.37 -8.47 -4.97
N GLY A 142 -4.76 -7.27 -5.37
CA GLY A 142 -6.17 -6.86 -5.38
C GLY A 142 -7.02 -7.72 -6.34
N ILE A 143 -6.50 -7.99 -7.54
CA ILE A 143 -7.12 -8.90 -8.50
C ILE A 143 -7.22 -10.32 -7.91
N ALA A 144 -6.16 -10.84 -7.31
CA ALA A 144 -6.15 -12.16 -6.69
C ALA A 144 -7.17 -12.26 -5.53
N GLY A 145 -7.28 -11.21 -4.72
CA GLY A 145 -8.31 -11.11 -3.68
C GLY A 145 -9.72 -11.16 -4.26
N SER A 146 -9.97 -10.36 -5.32
CA SER A 146 -11.27 -10.36 -6.02
C SER A 146 -11.60 -11.74 -6.62
N LEU A 147 -10.61 -12.43 -7.17
CA LEU A 147 -10.79 -13.80 -7.71
C LEU A 147 -11.06 -14.82 -6.60
N ALA A 148 -10.37 -14.73 -5.47
CA ALA A 148 -10.62 -15.61 -4.32
C ALA A 148 -12.04 -15.42 -3.76
N SER A 149 -12.50 -14.18 -3.66
CA SER A 149 -13.88 -13.85 -3.30
C SER A 149 -14.89 -14.50 -4.26
N LEU A 150 -14.71 -14.33 -5.56
CA LEU A 150 -15.58 -14.91 -6.60
C LEU A 150 -15.59 -16.43 -6.59
N GLY A 151 -14.45 -17.06 -6.39
CA GLY A 151 -14.33 -18.52 -6.39
C GLY A 151 -14.97 -19.18 -5.16
N LEU A 152 -14.89 -18.52 -4.00
CA LEU A 152 -15.41 -19.06 -2.75
C LEU A 152 -16.84 -18.58 -2.43
N HIS A 153 -17.19 -17.36 -2.82
CA HIS A 153 -18.47 -16.75 -2.51
C HIS A 153 -19.05 -15.98 -3.72
N PRO A 154 -19.41 -16.66 -4.84
CA PRO A 154 -19.83 -16.00 -6.08
C PRO A 154 -21.11 -15.16 -5.92
N ASN A 155 -21.93 -15.44 -4.91
CA ASN A 155 -23.17 -14.74 -4.62
C ASN A 155 -22.96 -13.48 -3.73
N ARG A 156 -21.74 -13.23 -3.26
CA ARG A 156 -21.42 -12.01 -2.51
C ARG A 156 -20.94 -10.91 -3.45
N PHE A 157 -21.12 -9.67 -3.03
CA PHE A 157 -20.44 -8.54 -3.66
C PHE A 157 -19.14 -8.23 -2.92
N GLY A 158 -18.12 -7.83 -3.66
CA GLY A 158 -16.83 -7.42 -3.13
C GLY A 158 -16.50 -5.99 -3.52
N ALA A 159 -16.05 -5.19 -2.55
CA ALA A 159 -15.61 -3.82 -2.75
C ALA A 159 -14.60 -3.42 -1.67
N GLY A 160 -13.58 -2.67 -2.04
CA GLY A 160 -12.57 -2.13 -1.13
C GLY A 160 -11.15 -2.50 -1.51
N ALA A 161 -10.23 -1.64 -1.12
CA ALA A 161 -8.79 -1.81 -1.34
C ALA A 161 -8.14 -2.90 -0.47
N SER A 162 -8.90 -3.47 0.47
CA SER A 162 -8.35 -4.32 1.53
C SER A 162 -7.63 -5.57 1.03
N GLY A 163 -8.14 -6.24 -0.01
CA GLY A 163 -7.45 -7.38 -0.64
C GLY A 163 -6.04 -7.02 -1.14
N ALA A 164 -5.90 -5.88 -1.80
CA ALA A 164 -4.60 -5.35 -2.25
C ALA A 164 -3.69 -4.94 -1.07
N ILE A 165 -4.27 -4.36 -0.01
CA ILE A 165 -3.55 -3.97 1.22
C ILE A 165 -3.02 -5.20 1.95
N PHE A 166 -3.82 -6.27 2.06
CA PHE A 166 -3.35 -7.55 2.60
C PHE A 166 -2.25 -8.17 1.75
N GLY A 167 -2.37 -8.06 0.43
CA GLY A 167 -1.33 -8.47 -0.49
C GLY A 167 -0.03 -7.70 -0.30
N LEU A 168 -0.12 -6.39 -0.10
CA LEU A 168 1.04 -5.57 0.20
C LEU A 168 1.70 -5.98 1.52
N ALA A 169 0.91 -6.29 2.55
CA ALA A 169 1.42 -6.82 3.82
C ALA A 169 2.13 -8.17 3.60
N GLY A 170 1.54 -9.09 2.83
CA GLY A 170 2.15 -10.38 2.48
C GLY A 170 3.48 -10.22 1.73
N ALA A 171 3.52 -9.33 0.74
CA ALA A 171 4.75 -9.06 -0.02
C ALA A 171 5.86 -8.48 0.87
N LEU A 172 5.52 -7.57 1.77
CA LEU A 172 6.45 -7.02 2.75
C LEU A 172 6.94 -8.09 3.74
N ILE A 173 6.05 -8.97 4.24
CA ILE A 173 6.45 -10.09 5.11
C ILE A 173 7.52 -10.93 4.40
N SER A 174 7.27 -11.36 3.18
CA SER A 174 8.22 -12.17 2.41
C SER A 174 9.51 -11.40 2.09
N ALA A 175 9.43 -10.12 1.74
CA ALA A 175 10.59 -9.29 1.48
C ALA A 175 11.49 -9.12 2.72
N PHE A 176 10.90 -8.92 3.90
CA PHE A 176 11.64 -8.82 5.16
C PHE A 176 12.19 -10.16 5.67
N TYR A 177 11.51 -11.27 5.35
CA TYR A 177 11.93 -12.59 5.78
C TYR A 177 12.99 -13.22 4.88
N LEU A 178 12.86 -13.06 3.56
CA LEU A 178 13.70 -13.70 2.54
C LEU A 178 14.67 -12.74 1.85
N GLY A 179 14.37 -11.44 1.85
CA GLY A 179 15.19 -10.42 1.18
C GLY A 179 16.44 -10.08 2.00
N HIS A 180 17.55 -9.89 1.30
CA HIS A 180 18.79 -9.40 1.93
C HIS A 180 18.77 -7.87 2.05
N LEU A 181 17.79 -7.36 2.80
CA LEU A 181 17.63 -5.92 3.00
C LEU A 181 18.70 -5.38 3.95
N PRO A 182 19.32 -4.22 3.68
CA PRO A 182 20.33 -3.60 4.52
C PRO A 182 19.69 -2.93 5.74
N VAL A 183 19.01 -3.71 6.58
CA VAL A 183 18.28 -3.25 7.76
C VAL A 183 18.81 -3.97 8.99
N PRO A 184 19.04 -3.25 10.13
CA PRO A 184 19.46 -3.91 11.36
C PRO A 184 18.50 -5.02 11.77
N THR A 185 19.03 -6.18 12.18
CA THR A 185 18.24 -7.40 12.51
C THR A 185 17.12 -7.13 13.52
N ARG A 186 17.35 -6.26 14.51
CA ARG A 186 16.34 -5.90 15.52
C ARG A 186 15.17 -5.16 14.91
N ALA A 187 15.43 -4.18 14.02
CA ALA A 187 14.40 -3.42 13.30
C ALA A 187 13.62 -4.33 12.35
N MET A 188 14.31 -5.22 11.63
CA MET A 188 13.72 -6.20 10.75
C MET A 188 12.76 -7.13 11.50
N LYS A 189 13.17 -7.72 12.62
CA LYS A 189 12.31 -8.59 13.45
C LYS A 189 11.09 -7.84 13.99
N SER A 190 11.26 -6.60 14.43
CA SER A 190 10.16 -5.76 14.92
C SER A 190 9.15 -5.47 13.83
N THR A 191 9.60 -5.06 12.63
CA THR A 191 8.74 -4.80 11.48
C THR A 191 7.99 -6.06 11.05
N LEU A 192 8.69 -7.18 10.93
CA LEU A 192 8.09 -8.47 10.56
C LEU A 192 6.99 -8.88 11.54
N ARG A 193 7.26 -8.76 12.85
CA ARG A 193 6.26 -9.02 13.89
C ARG A 193 5.02 -8.12 13.73
N SER A 194 5.22 -6.83 13.48
CA SER A 194 4.11 -5.89 13.29
C SER A 194 3.26 -6.22 12.06
N LEU A 195 3.89 -6.61 10.94
CA LEU A 195 3.19 -7.03 9.72
C LEU A 195 2.38 -8.32 9.93
N VAL A 196 2.96 -9.32 10.61
CA VAL A 196 2.27 -10.57 10.92
C VAL A 196 1.09 -10.32 11.86
N LEU A 197 1.27 -9.50 12.91
CA LEU A 197 0.19 -9.14 13.84
C LEU A 197 -0.90 -8.34 13.14
N PHE A 198 -0.54 -7.41 12.23
CA PHE A 198 -1.52 -6.70 11.40
C PHE A 198 -2.39 -7.68 10.60
N ALA A 199 -1.76 -8.62 9.88
CA ALA A 199 -2.49 -9.59 9.08
C ALA A 199 -3.38 -10.50 9.95
N ALA A 200 -2.83 -11.05 11.05
CA ALA A 200 -3.56 -11.94 11.94
C ALA A 200 -4.75 -11.25 12.62
N TYR A 201 -4.56 -10.04 13.14
CA TYR A 201 -5.60 -9.26 13.79
C TYR A 201 -6.75 -8.92 12.83
N ASN A 202 -6.42 -8.43 11.63
CA ASN A 202 -7.44 -8.07 10.66
C ASN A 202 -8.16 -9.29 10.06
N LEU A 203 -7.50 -10.44 9.90
CA LEU A 203 -8.15 -11.70 9.53
C LEU A 203 -9.09 -12.21 10.63
N PHE A 204 -8.69 -12.08 11.90
CA PHE A 204 -9.55 -12.41 13.02
C PHE A 204 -10.82 -11.54 13.02
N PHE A 205 -10.67 -10.22 12.86
CA PHE A 205 -11.83 -9.33 12.71
C PHE A 205 -12.72 -9.69 11.53
N GLY A 206 -12.12 -10.02 10.38
CA GLY A 206 -12.85 -10.47 9.21
C GLY A 206 -13.60 -11.80 9.42
N ALA A 207 -13.14 -12.64 10.35
CA ALA A 207 -13.85 -13.87 10.71
C ALA A 207 -15.05 -13.62 11.63
N VAL A 208 -14.98 -12.56 12.46
CA VAL A 208 -16.02 -12.21 13.44
C VAL A 208 -17.08 -11.28 12.85
N VAL A 209 -16.72 -10.42 11.91
CA VAL A 209 -17.62 -9.42 11.31
C VAL A 209 -18.13 -9.92 9.95
N PRO A 210 -19.41 -10.33 9.82
CA PRO A 210 -19.95 -10.96 8.60
C PRO A 210 -19.88 -10.08 7.35
N ALA A 211 -19.80 -8.74 7.52
CA ALA A 211 -19.71 -7.78 6.43
C ALA A 211 -18.31 -7.74 5.76
N ILE A 212 -17.30 -8.37 6.37
CA ILE A 212 -15.93 -8.38 5.86
C ILE A 212 -15.72 -9.62 4.98
N ASP A 213 -15.17 -9.41 3.80
CA ASP A 213 -14.82 -10.49 2.88
C ASP A 213 -13.40 -11.03 3.14
N ASN A 214 -13.33 -11.98 4.06
CA ASN A 214 -12.06 -12.63 4.41
C ASN A 214 -11.45 -13.44 3.26
N SER A 215 -12.25 -13.87 2.29
CA SER A 215 -11.73 -14.59 1.12
C SER A 215 -10.86 -13.67 0.27
N ALA A 216 -11.30 -12.43 0.08
CA ALA A 216 -10.51 -11.40 -0.60
C ALA A 216 -9.21 -11.07 0.17
N HIS A 217 -9.27 -10.98 1.50
CA HIS A 217 -8.09 -10.76 2.34
C HIS A 217 -7.08 -11.89 2.23
N ILE A 218 -7.52 -13.14 2.34
CA ILE A 218 -6.66 -14.32 2.24
C ILE A 218 -6.07 -14.44 0.84
N GLY A 219 -6.89 -14.28 -0.21
CA GLY A 219 -6.43 -14.33 -1.59
C GLY A 219 -5.36 -13.29 -1.90
N GLY A 220 -5.57 -12.04 -1.45
CA GLY A 220 -4.59 -10.98 -1.55
C GLY A 220 -3.31 -11.28 -0.78
N LEU A 221 -3.42 -11.70 0.49
CA LEU A 221 -2.29 -12.03 1.35
C LEU A 221 -1.42 -13.14 0.76
N VAL A 222 -2.04 -14.24 0.31
CA VAL A 222 -1.34 -15.38 -0.30
C VAL A 222 -0.61 -14.95 -1.58
N CYS A 223 -1.29 -14.22 -2.46
CA CYS A 223 -0.67 -13.67 -3.65
C CYS A 223 0.53 -12.78 -3.30
N GLY A 224 0.39 -11.92 -2.30
CA GLY A 224 1.45 -11.05 -1.82
C GLY A 224 2.64 -11.81 -1.24
N LEU A 225 2.38 -12.84 -0.43
CA LEU A 225 3.44 -13.70 0.10
C LEU A 225 4.23 -14.37 -1.03
N VAL A 226 3.56 -14.89 -2.05
CA VAL A 226 4.21 -15.53 -3.21
C VAL A 226 4.98 -14.51 -4.03
N LEU A 227 4.37 -13.38 -4.41
CA LEU A 227 5.05 -12.33 -5.18
C LEU A 227 6.25 -11.77 -4.42
N GLY A 228 6.09 -11.48 -3.15
CA GLY A 228 7.18 -10.99 -2.29
C GLY A 228 8.31 -11.99 -2.18
N ALA A 229 8.03 -13.29 -2.04
CA ALA A 229 9.06 -14.33 -1.98
C ALA A 229 9.86 -14.46 -3.29
N VAL A 230 9.16 -14.40 -4.43
CA VAL A 230 9.79 -14.49 -5.75
C VAL A 230 10.60 -13.23 -6.07
N LEU A 231 10.10 -12.05 -5.68
CA LEU A 231 10.77 -10.77 -5.90
C LEU A 231 11.93 -10.52 -4.93
N ALA A 232 11.89 -11.11 -3.73
CA ALA A 232 12.87 -10.88 -2.65
C ALA A 232 14.32 -11.10 -3.10
N ARG A 233 14.57 -12.09 -3.97
CA ARG A 233 15.91 -12.44 -4.45
C ARG A 233 16.60 -11.32 -5.24
N HIS A 234 15.81 -10.44 -5.87
CA HIS A 234 16.31 -9.40 -6.77
C HIS A 234 16.08 -7.97 -6.24
N LEU A 235 15.65 -7.81 -4.98
CA LEU A 235 15.43 -6.47 -4.41
C LEU A 235 16.69 -5.61 -4.38
N THR A 236 17.84 -6.23 -4.16
CA THR A 236 19.15 -5.58 -4.09
C THR A 236 19.99 -5.76 -5.35
N SER A 237 19.46 -6.42 -6.39
CA SER A 237 20.14 -6.59 -7.70
C SER A 237 20.27 -5.26 -8.46
N PRO A 238 21.22 -5.17 -9.42
CA PRO A 238 21.29 -4.06 -10.34
C PRO A 238 19.96 -3.76 -11.04
N PRO A 239 19.69 -2.50 -11.42
CA PRO A 239 18.40 -2.10 -11.97
C PRO A 239 17.93 -2.91 -13.18
N ASP A 240 18.84 -3.29 -14.09
CA ASP A 240 18.49 -4.03 -15.31
C ASP A 240 18.05 -5.46 -15.01
N GLU A 241 18.75 -6.17 -14.12
CA GLU A 241 18.36 -7.50 -13.66
C GLU A 241 17.02 -7.46 -12.93
N ARG A 242 16.87 -6.50 -12.01
CA ARG A 242 15.63 -6.32 -11.27
C ARG A 242 14.45 -6.03 -12.19
N ASN A 243 14.61 -5.16 -13.20
CA ASN A 243 13.58 -4.84 -14.17
C ASN A 243 13.19 -6.05 -15.02
N SER A 244 14.17 -6.78 -15.55
CA SER A 244 13.93 -7.99 -16.35
C SER A 244 13.22 -9.08 -15.53
N TRP A 245 13.66 -9.28 -14.28
CA TRP A 245 13.03 -10.23 -13.37
C TRP A 245 11.59 -9.83 -13.03
N ARG A 246 11.36 -8.58 -12.66
CA ARG A 246 10.03 -8.04 -12.40
C ARG A 246 9.09 -8.28 -13.58
N GLN A 247 9.50 -7.96 -14.81
CA GLN A 247 8.67 -8.17 -15.99
C GLN A 247 8.25 -9.64 -16.15
N ARG A 248 9.20 -10.58 -15.99
CA ARG A 248 8.90 -12.02 -16.06
C ARG A 248 7.91 -12.43 -14.97
N VAL A 249 8.13 -12.02 -13.73
CA VAL A 249 7.27 -12.37 -12.60
C VAL A 249 5.85 -11.88 -12.83
N PHE A 250 5.66 -10.62 -13.20
CA PHE A 250 4.30 -10.08 -13.41
C PHE A 250 3.64 -10.60 -14.68
N MET A 251 4.40 -10.90 -15.73
CA MET A 251 3.88 -11.57 -16.91
C MET A 251 3.32 -12.97 -16.56
N VAL A 252 4.11 -13.80 -15.88
CA VAL A 252 3.68 -15.13 -15.43
C VAL A 252 2.50 -15.04 -14.48
N SER A 253 2.54 -14.10 -13.52
CA SER A 253 1.44 -13.88 -12.57
C SER A 253 0.16 -13.46 -13.30
N GLY A 254 0.25 -12.63 -14.33
CA GLY A 254 -0.89 -12.24 -15.17
C GLY A 254 -1.52 -13.43 -15.88
N ILE A 255 -0.69 -14.30 -16.47
CA ILE A 255 -1.16 -15.54 -17.11
C ILE A 255 -1.86 -16.45 -16.08
N VAL A 256 -1.27 -16.62 -14.89
CA VAL A 256 -1.86 -17.43 -13.83
C VAL A 256 -3.19 -16.87 -13.37
N LEU A 257 -3.29 -15.56 -13.09
CA LEU A 257 -4.55 -14.93 -12.68
C LEU A 257 -5.63 -15.01 -13.76
N LEU A 258 -5.23 -14.87 -15.03
CA LEU A 258 -6.15 -15.06 -16.16
C LEU A 258 -6.65 -16.51 -16.25
N ALA A 259 -5.78 -17.49 -16.10
CA ALA A 259 -6.16 -18.90 -16.05
C ALA A 259 -7.12 -19.20 -14.87
N VAL A 260 -6.81 -18.65 -13.69
CA VAL A 260 -7.69 -18.77 -12.50
C VAL A 260 -9.05 -18.14 -12.76
N PHE A 261 -9.10 -16.96 -13.41
CA PHE A 261 -10.38 -16.34 -13.81
C PHE A 261 -11.22 -17.25 -14.70
N PHE A 262 -10.63 -17.84 -15.75
CA PHE A 262 -11.38 -18.75 -16.64
C PHE A 262 -11.79 -20.05 -15.95
N LEU A 263 -11.00 -20.58 -15.04
CA LEU A 263 -11.37 -21.74 -14.23
C LEU A 263 -12.57 -21.45 -13.32
N ILE A 264 -12.53 -20.30 -12.60
CA ILE A 264 -13.65 -19.86 -11.75
C ILE A 264 -14.90 -19.65 -12.60
N ARG A 265 -14.76 -18.94 -13.75
CA ARG A 265 -15.87 -18.70 -14.67
C ARG A 265 -16.51 -19.99 -15.13
N ARG A 266 -15.69 -20.98 -15.54
CA ARG A 266 -16.18 -22.30 -15.98
C ARG A 266 -16.92 -23.02 -14.85
N TYR A 267 -16.36 -23.00 -13.64
CA TYR A 267 -16.95 -23.67 -12.48
C TYR A 267 -18.26 -23.02 -12.03
N VAL A 268 -18.30 -21.69 -11.90
CA VAL A 268 -19.45 -20.95 -11.33
C VAL A 268 -20.58 -20.76 -12.33
N VAL A 269 -20.29 -20.60 -13.63
CA VAL A 269 -21.33 -20.31 -14.65
C VAL A 269 -21.96 -21.60 -15.22
N HIS A 270 -21.30 -22.75 -15.07
CA HIS A 270 -21.80 -24.03 -15.60
C HIS A 270 -22.32 -24.98 -14.51
N VAL A 271 -22.37 -24.54 -13.25
CA VAL A 271 -23.09 -25.20 -12.15
C VAL A 271 -24.36 -24.43 -11.85
#